data_97ee886261d65e3c47fc040407740f5d
#
_entry.id   97ee886261d65e3c47fc040407740f5d
#
_cell.length_a   1.000
_cell.length_b   1.000
_cell.length_c   1.000
_cell.angle_alpha   90.00
_cell.angle_beta   90.00
_cell.angle_gamma   90.00
#
_symmetry.space_group_name_H-M   'P 1'
#
loop_
_entity.id
_entity.type
_entity.pdbx_description
1 polymer ?
#
loop_
_entity_poly.entity_id
_entity_poly.type
_entity_poly.pdbx_seq_one_letter_code
_entity_poly.pdbx_strand_id
1 'polypeptide(L)'
;MAAAMGALASAVHAETPETTAPKPPANLIAALEAAGLDPRTKVDGGSVQVVLGQRAVFHLDAEGKPVLNDVEAGRVDLATANGAGETYKGPGVGKLAFALDSSPEKRQSIMKVWNGLARPVAYEAEITALRRGQLMKRMATICTVPAGGATHEIWPDPIVSVTLSKFAETPADKFICQ
;
A
#
# COMPACT_ATOMS: atom_id res chain seq x y z
N MET A 1 -47.36 15.71 -45.40
CA MET A 1 -47.36 14.88 -44.18
C MET A 1 -46.02 14.18 -44.09
N ALA A 2 -45.12 14.64 -43.19
CA ALA A 2 -43.79 14.06 -42.99
C ALA A 2 -43.79 13.52 -41.55
N ALA A 3 -43.61 12.21 -41.37
CA ALA A 3 -43.52 11.56 -40.09
C ALA A 3 -42.05 11.53 -39.62
N ALA A 4 -41.76 12.17 -38.52
CA ALA A 4 -40.48 12.11 -37.86
C ALA A 4 -40.41 10.87 -36.94
N MET A 5 -39.55 9.92 -37.25
CA MET A 5 -39.18 8.80 -36.37
C MET A 5 -38.09 9.26 -35.41
N GLY A 6 -38.45 9.38 -34.14
CA GLY A 6 -37.48 9.62 -33.06
C GLY A 6 -36.80 8.30 -32.62
N ALA A 7 -35.50 8.23 -32.77
CA ALA A 7 -34.69 7.12 -32.23
C ALA A 7 -34.38 7.37 -30.75
N LEU A 8 -34.88 6.50 -29.88
CA LEU A 8 -34.50 6.45 -28.45
C LEU A 8 -33.14 5.74 -28.33
N ALA A 9 -32.11 6.46 -28.03
CA ALA A 9 -30.81 5.90 -27.67
C ALA A 9 -30.85 5.44 -26.21
N SER A 10 -30.85 4.13 -25.97
CA SER A 10 -30.69 3.54 -24.66
C SER A 10 -29.20 3.69 -24.22
N ALA A 11 -28.97 4.48 -23.21
CA ALA A 11 -27.65 4.57 -22.57
C ALA A 11 -27.40 3.27 -21.77
N VAL A 12 -26.51 2.44 -22.28
CA VAL A 12 -25.96 1.30 -21.53
C VAL A 12 -25.03 1.86 -20.48
N HIS A 13 -25.45 1.82 -19.22
CA HIS A 13 -24.54 2.06 -18.08
C HIS A 13 -23.57 0.89 -18.01
N ALA A 14 -22.32 1.13 -18.36
CA ALA A 14 -21.24 0.19 -18.08
C ALA A 14 -21.02 0.18 -16.55
N GLU A 15 -21.46 -0.88 -15.89
CA GLU A 15 -21.07 -1.16 -14.51
C GLU A 15 -19.56 -1.35 -14.48
N THR A 16 -18.86 -0.43 -13.79
CA THR A 16 -17.43 -0.58 -13.49
C THR A 16 -17.29 -1.83 -12.61
N PRO A 17 -16.47 -2.83 -12.98
CA PRO A 17 -16.27 -3.99 -12.12
C PRO A 17 -15.70 -3.53 -10.79
N GLU A 18 -16.45 -3.78 -9.72
CA GLU A 18 -16.02 -3.57 -8.36
C GLU A 18 -14.84 -4.51 -8.10
N THR A 19 -13.61 -3.97 -8.12
CA THR A 19 -12.39 -4.74 -7.83
C THR A 19 -12.46 -5.15 -6.37
N THR A 20 -12.86 -6.38 -6.11
CA THR A 20 -12.93 -6.92 -4.75
C THR A 20 -11.52 -7.04 -4.21
N ALA A 21 -11.12 -6.10 -3.37
CA ALA A 21 -9.83 -6.13 -2.68
C ALA A 21 -9.65 -7.47 -1.94
N PRO A 22 -8.48 -8.10 -2.02
CA PRO A 22 -8.22 -9.38 -1.38
C PRO A 22 -8.37 -9.26 0.13
N LYS A 23 -9.11 -10.20 0.72
CA LYS A 23 -9.43 -10.20 2.14
C LYS A 23 -8.29 -10.80 2.97
N PRO A 24 -7.81 -10.13 4.05
CA PRO A 24 -6.84 -10.72 4.97
C PRO A 24 -7.36 -12.02 5.61
N PRO A 25 -6.47 -12.88 6.16
CA PRO A 25 -6.89 -14.08 6.90
C PRO A 25 -7.87 -13.77 8.03
N ALA A 26 -8.89 -14.59 8.20
CA ALA A 26 -9.99 -14.33 9.14
C ALA A 26 -9.53 -14.15 10.60
N ASN A 27 -8.51 -14.88 11.03
CA ASN A 27 -7.90 -14.74 12.35
C ASN A 27 -7.18 -13.39 12.53
N LEU A 28 -6.56 -12.85 11.49
CA LEU A 28 -5.93 -11.54 11.53
C LEU A 28 -7.01 -10.44 11.58
N ILE A 29 -8.07 -10.57 10.78
CA ILE A 29 -9.20 -9.64 10.81
C ILE A 29 -9.78 -9.55 12.22
N ALA A 30 -10.12 -10.69 12.81
CA ALA A 30 -10.69 -10.75 14.18
C ALA A 30 -9.76 -10.13 15.23
N ALA A 31 -8.44 -10.35 15.13
CA ALA A 31 -7.47 -9.77 16.04
C ALA A 31 -7.37 -8.24 15.89
N LEU A 32 -7.40 -7.71 14.66
CA LEU A 32 -7.37 -6.28 14.39
C LEU A 32 -8.65 -5.60 14.89
N GLU A 33 -9.83 -6.16 14.57
CA GLU A 33 -11.13 -5.66 15.02
C GLU A 33 -11.26 -5.67 16.55
N ALA A 34 -10.86 -6.75 17.21
CA ALA A 34 -10.85 -6.86 18.67
C ALA A 34 -9.95 -5.80 19.34
N ALA A 35 -8.94 -5.34 18.63
CA ALA A 35 -8.03 -4.29 19.08
C ALA A 35 -8.46 -2.88 18.62
N GLY A 36 -9.63 -2.73 17.99
CA GLY A 36 -10.15 -1.45 17.51
C GLY A 36 -9.44 -0.91 16.27
N LEU A 37 -8.74 -1.78 15.52
CA LEU A 37 -8.11 -1.40 14.25
C LEU A 37 -8.98 -1.83 13.06
N ASP A 38 -9.06 -0.96 12.05
CA ASP A 38 -9.68 -1.31 10.78
C ASP A 38 -8.80 -2.35 10.05
N PRO A 39 -9.30 -3.56 9.72
CA PRO A 39 -8.53 -4.59 9.07
C PRO A 39 -8.36 -4.40 7.56
N ARG A 40 -8.66 -3.23 7.03
CA ARG A 40 -8.62 -2.94 5.59
C ARG A 40 -7.44 -2.07 5.22
N THR A 41 -6.77 -2.40 4.13
CA THR A 41 -5.88 -1.46 3.43
C THR A 41 -6.73 -0.36 2.81
N LYS A 42 -6.43 0.90 3.14
CA LYS A 42 -7.24 2.05 2.74
C LYS A 42 -6.44 3.35 2.74
N VAL A 43 -7.00 4.37 2.10
CA VAL A 43 -6.58 5.78 2.26
C VAL A 43 -7.58 6.48 3.18
N ASP A 44 -7.07 7.29 4.10
CA ASP A 44 -7.87 8.07 5.03
C ASP A 44 -7.11 9.35 5.44
N GLY A 45 -7.73 10.51 5.25
CA GLY A 45 -7.24 11.81 5.74
C GLY A 45 -5.81 12.20 5.34
N GLY A 46 -5.29 11.75 4.19
CA GLY A 46 -3.91 12.02 3.75
C GLY A 46 -2.91 10.95 4.20
N SER A 47 -3.38 9.83 4.72
CA SER A 47 -2.57 8.66 5.07
C SER A 47 -3.02 7.41 4.32
N VAL A 48 -2.11 6.44 4.20
CA VAL A 48 -2.36 5.12 3.61
C VAL A 48 -2.11 4.07 4.69
N GLN A 49 -3.13 3.32 5.07
CA GLN A 49 -2.98 2.14 5.90
C GLN A 49 -2.77 0.92 5.00
N VAL A 50 -1.73 0.14 5.27
CA VAL A 50 -1.46 -1.14 4.61
C VAL A 50 -1.49 -2.25 5.65
N VAL A 51 -2.27 -3.29 5.39
CA VAL A 51 -2.44 -4.44 6.29
C VAL A 51 -1.59 -5.60 5.80
N LEU A 52 -1.13 -6.44 6.73
CA LEU A 52 -0.33 -7.62 6.46
C LEU A 52 -0.92 -8.51 5.36
N GLY A 53 -0.10 -8.88 4.38
CA GLY A 53 -0.47 -9.69 3.22
C GLY A 53 -1.10 -8.90 2.07
N GLN A 54 -1.11 -7.56 2.17
CA GLN A 54 -1.67 -6.69 1.14
C GLN A 54 -0.66 -5.65 0.63
N ARG A 55 -0.95 -5.12 -0.56
CA ARG A 55 -0.26 -3.98 -1.16
C ARG A 55 -1.28 -2.91 -1.53
N ALA A 56 -1.05 -1.67 -1.12
CA ALA A 56 -1.72 -0.49 -1.64
C ALA A 56 -0.97 0.03 -2.86
N VAL A 57 -1.68 0.32 -3.94
CA VAL A 57 -1.20 1.10 -5.09
C VAL A 57 -1.97 2.41 -5.12
N PHE A 58 -1.29 3.54 -5.15
CA PHE A 58 -1.90 4.86 -5.11
C PHE A 58 -1.05 5.91 -5.86
N HIS A 59 -1.62 7.05 -6.13
CA HIS A 59 -0.90 8.23 -6.61
C HIS A 59 -1.07 9.38 -5.63
N LEU A 60 -0.26 10.40 -5.75
CA LEU A 60 -0.44 11.67 -5.04
C LEU A 60 -1.21 12.64 -5.93
N ASP A 61 -2.24 13.26 -5.38
CA ASP A 61 -2.97 14.33 -6.06
C ASP A 61 -2.14 15.64 -6.12
N ALA A 62 -2.74 16.71 -6.65
CA ALA A 62 -2.08 18.01 -6.79
C ALA A 62 -1.68 18.62 -5.42
N GLU A 63 -2.37 18.25 -4.35
CA GLU A 63 -2.10 18.67 -2.97
C GLU A 63 -1.11 17.74 -2.25
N GLY A 64 -0.59 16.69 -2.92
CA GLY A 64 0.31 15.70 -2.35
C GLY A 64 -0.39 14.66 -1.46
N LYS A 65 -1.72 14.57 -1.52
CA LYS A 65 -2.49 13.59 -0.76
C LYS A 65 -2.59 12.28 -1.53
N PRO A 66 -2.52 11.12 -0.83
CA PRO A 66 -2.66 9.83 -1.48
C PRO A 66 -4.10 9.59 -1.94
N VAL A 67 -4.23 9.07 -3.16
CA VAL A 67 -5.49 8.60 -3.74
C VAL A 67 -5.33 7.13 -4.12
N LEU A 68 -6.10 6.25 -3.49
CA LEU A 68 -6.01 4.81 -3.70
C LEU A 68 -6.42 4.44 -5.12
N ASN A 69 -5.58 3.68 -5.81
CA ASN A 69 -5.87 3.13 -7.13
C ASN A 69 -6.29 1.65 -7.04
N ASP A 70 -5.58 0.87 -6.20
CA ASP A 70 -5.84 -0.56 -6.08
C ASP A 70 -5.34 -1.12 -4.74
N VAL A 71 -5.90 -2.25 -4.35
CA VAL A 71 -5.41 -3.10 -3.24
C VAL A 71 -5.18 -4.50 -3.77
N GLU A 72 -3.94 -4.96 -3.70
CA GLU A 72 -3.53 -6.24 -4.25
C GLU A 72 -3.11 -7.21 -3.15
N ALA A 73 -3.34 -8.51 -3.35
CA ALA A 73 -2.73 -9.58 -2.56
C ALA A 73 -1.52 -10.14 -3.29
N GLY A 74 -0.51 -10.53 -2.53
CA GLY A 74 0.69 -11.11 -3.10
C GLY A 74 1.76 -11.31 -2.05
N ARG A 75 2.99 -11.49 -2.51
CA ARG A 75 4.14 -11.74 -1.65
C ARG A 75 5.31 -10.85 -2.02
N VAL A 76 6.00 -10.41 -0.99
CA VAL A 76 7.32 -9.76 -1.10
C VAL A 76 8.38 -10.84 -0.90
N ASP A 77 9.35 -10.94 -1.81
CA ASP A 77 10.47 -11.88 -1.67
C ASP A 77 11.78 -11.12 -1.41
N LEU A 78 12.35 -11.40 -0.24
CA LEU A 78 13.73 -10.99 0.09
C LEU A 78 14.68 -12.18 0.20
N ALA A 79 14.20 -13.41 -0.02
CA ALA A 79 15.01 -14.60 0.16
C ALA A 79 15.95 -14.84 -1.00
N THR A 80 15.62 -14.38 -2.19
CA THR A 80 16.42 -14.54 -3.40
C THR A 80 16.94 -13.20 -3.90
N ALA A 81 18.19 -13.14 -4.30
CA ALA A 81 18.83 -11.91 -4.79
C ALA A 81 18.13 -11.29 -6.01
N ASN A 82 17.34 -12.07 -6.73
CA ASN A 82 16.58 -11.67 -7.92
C ASN A 82 15.07 -11.55 -7.70
N GLY A 83 14.58 -11.69 -6.46
CA GLY A 83 13.16 -11.57 -6.13
C GLY A 83 12.27 -12.64 -6.78
N ALA A 84 12.79 -13.85 -7.02
CA ALA A 84 12.07 -14.89 -7.76
C ALA A 84 10.74 -15.34 -7.13
N GLY A 85 10.57 -15.16 -5.82
CA GLY A 85 9.31 -15.43 -5.10
C GLY A 85 8.36 -14.23 -5.01
N GLU A 86 8.77 -13.06 -5.53
CA GLU A 86 7.93 -11.87 -5.51
C GLU A 86 6.83 -11.95 -6.57
N THR A 87 5.60 -11.72 -6.15
CA THR A 87 4.44 -11.76 -7.05
C THR A 87 4.00 -10.38 -7.51
N TYR A 88 4.45 -9.32 -6.83
CA TYR A 88 4.11 -7.95 -7.18
C TYR A 88 4.95 -7.42 -8.34
N LYS A 89 4.30 -6.71 -9.25
CA LYS A 89 4.98 -5.96 -10.34
C LYS A 89 5.13 -4.49 -9.93
N GLY A 90 5.99 -3.75 -10.60
CA GLY A 90 6.09 -2.30 -10.40
C GLY A 90 4.73 -1.61 -10.55
N PRO A 91 4.45 -0.54 -9.78
CA PRO A 91 3.13 0.09 -9.74
C PRO A 91 2.77 0.88 -11.00
N GLY A 92 3.72 1.04 -11.92
CA GLY A 92 3.58 1.91 -13.09
C GLY A 92 4.06 3.35 -12.82
N VAL A 93 4.19 4.10 -13.91
CA VAL A 93 4.63 5.49 -13.86
C VAL A 93 3.62 6.37 -13.11
N GLY A 94 4.13 7.29 -12.29
CA GLY A 94 3.31 8.24 -11.53
C GLY A 94 2.62 7.64 -10.31
N LYS A 95 2.91 6.40 -9.94
CA LYS A 95 2.29 5.71 -8.80
C LYS A 95 3.31 5.28 -7.77
N LEU A 96 2.85 5.19 -6.54
CA LEU A 96 3.53 4.57 -5.41
C LEU A 96 2.87 3.23 -5.08
N ALA A 97 3.63 2.29 -4.53
CA ALA A 97 3.07 1.08 -3.96
C ALA A 97 3.78 0.70 -2.68
N PHE A 98 3.01 0.21 -1.70
CA PHE A 98 3.50 -0.25 -0.40
C PHE A 98 2.89 -1.62 -0.11
N ALA A 99 3.75 -2.61 0.11
CA ALA A 99 3.34 -3.95 0.51
C ALA A 99 3.88 -4.27 1.90
N LEU A 100 3.04 -4.89 2.72
CA LEU A 100 3.43 -5.43 4.02
C LEU A 100 3.29 -6.95 3.97
N ASP A 101 4.37 -7.66 4.25
CA ASP A 101 4.42 -9.11 4.27
C ASP A 101 5.18 -9.61 5.50
N SER A 102 5.19 -10.90 5.73
CA SER A 102 5.95 -11.54 6.80
C SER A 102 6.73 -12.74 6.30
N SER A 103 7.90 -12.95 6.89
CA SER A 103 8.66 -14.18 6.75
C SER A 103 8.58 -14.97 8.06
N PRO A 104 7.67 -15.95 8.21
CA PRO A 104 7.53 -16.74 9.43
C PRO A 104 8.82 -17.49 9.79
N GLU A 105 9.54 -17.98 8.79
CA GLU A 105 10.82 -18.69 8.95
C GLU A 105 11.89 -17.82 9.59
N LYS A 106 11.97 -16.55 9.18
CA LYS A 106 12.93 -15.57 9.72
C LYS A 106 12.37 -14.78 10.90
N ARG A 107 11.09 -14.97 11.25
CA ARG A 107 10.37 -14.19 12.27
C ARG A 107 10.49 -12.68 12.05
N GLN A 108 10.30 -12.24 10.82
CA GLN A 108 10.44 -10.86 10.40
C GLN A 108 9.18 -10.40 9.68
N SER A 109 8.87 -9.13 9.83
CA SER A 109 7.94 -8.41 8.96
C SER A 109 8.72 -7.56 7.97
N ILE A 110 8.21 -7.47 6.76
CA ILE A 110 8.88 -6.85 5.63
C ILE A 110 7.91 -5.86 5.01
N MET A 111 8.31 -4.61 4.89
CA MET A 111 7.65 -3.64 4.05
C MET A 111 8.50 -3.39 2.82
N LYS A 112 7.91 -3.49 1.65
CA LYS A 112 8.53 -3.07 0.40
C LYS A 112 7.79 -1.89 -0.19
N VAL A 113 8.56 -0.91 -0.64
CA VAL A 113 8.06 0.33 -1.21
C VAL A 113 8.59 0.46 -2.63
N TRP A 114 7.71 0.74 -3.56
CA TRP A 114 8.05 1.07 -4.95
C TRP A 114 7.66 2.51 -5.21
N ASN A 115 8.56 3.25 -5.83
CA ASN A 115 8.35 4.62 -6.24
C ASN A 115 8.38 4.73 -7.77
N GLY A 116 7.23 4.87 -8.40
CA GLY A 116 7.09 5.13 -9.85
C GLY A 116 7.05 6.61 -10.22
N LEU A 117 7.32 7.53 -9.25
CA LEU A 117 7.41 8.97 -9.52
C LEU A 117 8.76 9.32 -10.17
N ALA A 118 8.82 10.49 -10.77
CA ALA A 118 10.03 11.04 -11.38
C ALA A 118 11.05 11.57 -10.35
N ARG A 119 10.66 11.68 -9.07
CA ARG A 119 11.48 12.19 -7.99
C ARG A 119 11.49 11.22 -6.80
N PRO A 120 12.53 11.25 -5.95
CA PRO A 120 12.54 10.52 -4.69
C PRO A 120 11.38 10.99 -3.80
N VAL A 121 10.85 10.08 -2.98
CA VAL A 121 9.76 10.37 -2.06
C VAL A 121 10.19 10.05 -0.62
N ALA A 122 9.95 11.00 0.28
CA ALA A 122 10.01 10.83 1.72
C ALA A 122 8.59 10.70 2.28
N TYR A 123 8.45 10.01 3.39
CA TYR A 123 7.19 9.80 4.10
C TYR A 123 7.47 9.44 5.56
N GLU A 124 6.46 9.48 6.41
CA GLU A 124 6.50 8.93 7.76
C GLU A 124 5.74 7.61 7.83
N ALA A 125 6.19 6.69 8.69
CA ALA A 125 5.51 5.42 8.92
C ALA A 125 5.27 5.16 10.41
N GLU A 126 4.00 4.92 10.78
CA GLU A 126 3.61 4.36 12.06
C GLU A 126 3.35 2.87 11.88
N ILE A 127 4.13 2.03 12.56
CA ILE A 127 3.92 0.57 12.55
C ILE A 127 3.07 0.15 13.74
N THR A 128 2.18 -0.81 13.49
CA THR A 128 1.41 -1.49 14.54
C THR A 128 1.90 -2.92 14.66
N ALA A 129 2.54 -3.23 15.79
CA ALA A 129 3.11 -4.53 16.09
C ALA A 129 2.22 -5.31 17.07
N LEU A 130 2.14 -6.62 16.90
CA LEU A 130 1.50 -7.52 17.86
C LEU A 130 2.55 -8.09 18.79
N ARG A 131 2.56 -7.67 20.07
CA ARG A 131 3.46 -8.19 21.09
C ARG A 131 2.66 -8.74 22.26
N ARG A 132 2.87 -10.02 22.59
CA ARG A 132 2.20 -10.71 23.72
C ARG A 132 0.67 -10.55 23.70
N GLY A 133 0.06 -10.58 22.52
CA GLY A 133 -1.38 -10.42 22.35
C GLY A 133 -1.87 -8.96 22.43
N GLN A 134 -0.98 -7.97 22.57
CA GLN A 134 -1.31 -6.56 22.60
C GLN A 134 -0.78 -5.84 21.35
N LEU A 135 -1.56 -4.90 20.84
CA LEU A 135 -1.13 -4.05 19.75
C LEU A 135 -0.38 -2.83 20.27
N MET A 136 0.78 -2.61 19.72
CA MET A 136 1.66 -1.48 20.06
C MET A 136 1.96 -0.67 18.82
N LYS A 137 1.71 0.63 18.88
CA LYS A 137 2.02 1.55 17.81
C LYS A 137 3.34 2.28 18.09
N ARG A 138 4.15 2.48 17.06
CA ARG A 138 5.35 3.30 17.14
C ARG A 138 5.74 3.84 15.77
N MET A 139 6.42 4.98 15.74
CA MET A 139 7.06 5.46 14.52
C MET A 139 8.23 4.54 14.15
N ALA A 140 8.39 4.30 12.87
CA ALA A 140 9.52 3.59 12.30
C ALA A 140 10.49 4.58 11.67
N THR A 141 11.79 4.34 11.84
CA THR A 141 12.80 5.01 11.03
C THR A 141 12.74 4.42 9.63
N ILE A 142 12.57 5.26 8.64
CA ILE A 142 12.47 4.89 7.23
C ILE A 142 13.31 5.82 6.36
N CYS A 143 13.69 5.34 5.19
CA CYS A 143 14.53 6.10 4.28
C CYS A 143 13.74 6.55 3.03
N THR A 144 14.20 7.64 2.43
CA THR A 144 13.70 8.14 1.14
C THR A 144 13.77 7.05 0.08
N VAL A 145 12.70 6.88 -0.70
CA VAL A 145 12.64 5.93 -1.81
C VAL A 145 13.09 6.63 -3.11
N PRO A 146 14.13 6.16 -3.78
CA PRO A 146 14.63 6.80 -4.99
C PRO A 146 13.60 6.75 -6.13
N ALA A 147 13.69 7.73 -7.04
CA ALA A 147 12.84 7.80 -8.22
C ALA A 147 12.97 6.53 -9.07
N GLY A 148 11.85 5.96 -9.49
CA GLY A 148 11.82 4.73 -10.28
C GLY A 148 12.36 3.49 -9.57
N GLY A 149 12.64 3.58 -8.25
CA GLY A 149 13.28 2.54 -7.45
C GLY A 149 12.35 1.86 -6.44
N ALA A 150 12.95 0.97 -5.65
CA ALA A 150 12.27 0.35 -4.51
C ALA A 150 13.22 0.23 -3.31
N THR A 151 12.64 0.26 -2.12
CA THR A 151 13.33 0.04 -0.84
C THR A 151 12.62 -1.03 -0.01
N HIS A 152 13.31 -1.55 0.99
CA HIS A 152 12.79 -2.53 1.92
C HIS A 152 13.08 -2.07 3.34
N GLU A 153 12.08 -2.24 4.21
CA GLU A 153 12.18 -2.11 5.65
C GLU A 153 11.92 -3.47 6.28
N ILE A 154 12.76 -3.88 7.23
CA ILE A 154 12.67 -5.19 7.87
C ILE A 154 12.63 -4.98 9.39
N TRP A 155 11.63 -5.58 10.02
CA TRP A 155 11.47 -5.51 11.47
C TRP A 155 11.43 -6.92 12.09
N PRO A 156 12.07 -7.12 13.26
CA PRO A 156 12.03 -8.41 13.98
C PRO A 156 10.70 -8.63 14.72
N ASP A 157 9.75 -7.70 14.59
CA ASP A 157 8.45 -7.75 15.24
C ASP A 157 7.38 -8.23 14.25
N PRO A 158 6.33 -8.93 14.72
CA PRO A 158 5.15 -9.23 13.92
C PRO A 158 4.32 -7.95 13.71
N ILE A 159 4.55 -7.27 12.59
CA ILE A 159 3.80 -6.09 12.21
C ILE A 159 2.50 -6.52 11.54
N VAL A 160 1.38 -5.98 11.99
CA VAL A 160 0.05 -6.29 11.47
C VAL A 160 -0.49 -5.21 10.52
N SER A 161 -0.05 -3.96 10.71
CA SER A 161 -0.34 -2.86 9.78
C SER A 161 0.73 -1.77 9.84
N VAL A 162 0.83 -1.02 8.76
CA VAL A 162 1.65 0.20 8.67
C VAL A 162 0.77 1.32 8.17
N THR A 163 0.81 2.47 8.83
CA THR A 163 0.17 3.71 8.37
C THR A 163 1.24 4.67 7.87
N LEU A 164 1.14 5.06 6.61
CA LEU A 164 2.07 5.91 5.90
C LEU A 164 1.45 7.30 5.72
N SER A 165 2.21 8.34 5.96
CA SER A 165 1.71 9.72 5.91
C SER A 165 2.80 10.73 5.53
N LYS A 166 2.43 11.98 5.35
CA LYS A 166 3.34 13.11 5.07
C LYS A 166 4.23 12.85 3.85
N PHE A 167 3.63 12.37 2.78
CA PHE A 167 4.33 12.13 1.53
C PHE A 167 4.87 13.45 0.97
N ALA A 168 6.16 13.47 0.62
CA ALA A 168 6.81 14.63 0.01
C ALA A 168 7.84 14.20 -1.02
N GLU A 169 7.79 14.78 -2.21
CA GLU A 169 8.89 14.65 -3.16
C GLU A 169 10.12 15.38 -2.63
N THR A 170 11.28 14.78 -2.77
CA THR A 170 12.56 15.34 -2.31
C THR A 170 13.52 15.59 -3.49
N PRO A 171 14.50 16.48 -3.35
CA PRO A 171 15.58 16.61 -4.32
C PRO A 171 16.32 15.27 -4.52
N ALA A 172 16.78 15.02 -5.75
CA ALA A 172 17.39 13.74 -6.14
C ALA A 172 18.68 13.39 -5.37
N ASP A 173 19.37 14.40 -4.85
CA ASP A 173 20.61 14.30 -4.06
C ASP A 173 20.37 14.11 -2.55
N LYS A 174 19.12 14.21 -2.09
CA LYS A 174 18.77 14.03 -0.68
C LYS A 174 18.28 12.62 -0.40
N PHE A 175 19.16 11.78 0.10
CA PHE A 175 18.80 10.54 0.76
C PHE A 175 18.71 10.78 2.28
N ILE A 176 17.51 10.70 2.83
CA ILE A 176 17.24 10.98 4.25
C ILE A 176 16.59 9.74 4.85
N CYS A 177 17.10 9.28 6.01
CA CYS A 177 16.42 8.34 6.89
C CYS A 177 15.93 9.09 8.13
N GLN A 178 14.68 8.92 8.54
CA GLN A 178 14.05 9.61 9.67
C GLN A 178 13.06 8.71 10.41
#